data_353012542296addfa145744101e2582d
#
_entry.id   353012542296addfa145744101e2582d
#
_cell.length_a   1.000
_cell.length_b   1.000
_cell.length_c   1.000
_cell.angle_alpha   90.00
_cell.angle_beta   90.00
_cell.angle_gamma   90.00
#
_symmetry.space_group_name_H-M   'P 1'
#
loop_
_entity.id
_entity.type
_entity.pdbx_description
1 polymer ?
#
loop_
_entity_poly.entity_id
_entity_poly.type
_entity_poly.pdbx_seq_one_letter_code
_entity_poly.pdbx_strand_id
1 'polypeptide(L)'
;PEVQKMIVIGVRADQGLAWPDQLKSSSGIRVIRLSALQEAAAVDICVYVFARVRQGLSQAVTEISAANRTKFVVIDQVCDIDIAMLLVKAGCHGYLSCDDQGFDLRRISSVLLAGRYWVPRVVLERIVEEMTVDRDAIAESLCQLLSPREHEVALWISRGLSNKRIAREMGVTERTIKAHLSHIFQKTPVSDRLELALLMKGELPERIRINLQ
;
A
#
# COMPACT_ATOMS: atom_id res chain seq x y z
N PRO A 1 -13.94 27.60 24.38
CA PRO A 1 -12.65 26.96 24.52
C PRO A 1 -12.83 25.53 24.09
N GLU A 2 -12.33 25.20 22.88
CA GLU A 2 -12.26 23.82 22.40
C GLU A 2 -11.37 23.05 23.40
N VAL A 3 -11.94 22.04 24.02
CA VAL A 3 -11.15 21.10 24.83
C VAL A 3 -10.23 20.40 23.87
N GLN A 4 -8.98 20.81 23.87
CA GLN A 4 -7.94 20.22 23.03
C GLN A 4 -7.82 18.73 23.45
N LYS A 5 -8.32 17.83 22.61
CA LYS A 5 -8.33 16.38 22.88
C LYS A 5 -6.90 15.93 23.13
N MET A 6 -6.63 15.37 24.31
CA MET A 6 -5.32 14.84 24.65
C MET A 6 -5.05 13.58 23.82
N ILE A 7 -3.93 13.55 23.13
CA ILE A 7 -3.48 12.38 22.35
C ILE A 7 -2.80 11.41 23.33
N VAL A 8 -3.25 10.17 23.38
CA VAL A 8 -2.65 9.14 24.22
C VAL A 8 -1.78 8.24 23.35
N ILE A 9 -0.47 8.22 23.64
CA ILE A 9 0.50 7.37 22.97
C ILE A 9 0.91 6.24 23.90
N GLY A 10 0.60 5.01 23.50
CA GLY A 10 1.08 3.82 24.19
C GLY A 10 2.43 3.40 23.62
N VAL A 11 3.41 3.14 24.48
CA VAL A 11 4.74 2.69 24.05
C VAL A 11 5.02 1.30 24.60
N ARG A 12 5.42 0.41 23.71
CA ARG A 12 5.94 -0.91 24.02
C ARG A 12 7.36 -1.01 23.55
N ALA A 13 8.27 -1.33 24.40
CA ALA A 13 9.69 -1.50 24.07
C ALA A 13 10.17 -2.88 24.49
N ASP A 14 11.16 -3.40 23.77
CA ASP A 14 11.87 -4.62 24.16
C ASP A 14 12.47 -4.47 25.56
N GLN A 15 12.56 -5.59 26.27
CA GLN A 15 13.12 -5.59 27.62
C GLN A 15 14.55 -5.04 27.64
N GLY A 16 14.79 -4.06 28.51
CA GLY A 16 16.10 -3.44 28.69
C GLY A 16 16.43 -2.29 27.72
N LEU A 17 15.53 -1.95 26.80
CA LEU A 17 15.74 -0.80 25.93
C LEU A 17 15.42 0.51 26.66
N ALA A 18 16.33 1.46 26.61
CA ALA A 18 16.05 2.82 27.05
C ALA A 18 15.04 3.48 26.10
N TRP A 19 14.07 4.18 26.67
CA TRP A 19 13.14 4.97 25.88
C TRP A 19 13.89 6.12 25.20
N PRO A 20 13.69 6.32 23.89
CA PRO A 20 14.19 7.51 23.24
C PRO A 20 13.68 8.76 23.98
N ASP A 21 14.57 9.74 24.19
CA ASP A 21 14.21 10.98 24.90
C ASP A 21 13.04 11.72 24.24
N GLN A 22 12.87 11.53 22.94
CA GLN A 22 11.77 12.07 22.14
C GLN A 22 10.39 11.51 22.52
N LEU A 23 10.32 10.34 23.17
CA LEU A 23 9.07 9.70 23.62
C LEU A 23 8.66 10.18 25.03
N LYS A 24 8.81 11.45 25.33
CA LYS A 24 8.34 12.04 26.59
C LYS A 24 6.99 12.71 26.42
N SER A 25 6.18 12.67 27.49
CA SER A 25 4.92 13.41 27.52
C SER A 25 5.18 14.91 27.34
N SER A 26 4.34 15.56 26.56
CA SER A 26 4.40 17.00 26.31
C SER A 26 2.99 17.61 26.32
N SER A 27 2.87 18.93 26.22
CA SER A 27 1.56 19.58 26.18
C SER A 27 0.66 18.98 25.09
N GLY A 28 -0.50 18.43 25.49
CA GLY A 28 -1.46 17.77 24.59
C GLY A 28 -1.13 16.32 24.19
N ILE A 29 0.00 15.78 24.67
CA ILE A 29 0.41 14.39 24.41
C ILE A 29 0.75 13.71 25.73
N ARG A 30 0.05 12.61 25.99
CA ARG A 30 0.34 11.73 27.13
C ARG A 30 0.98 10.44 26.64
N VAL A 31 2.17 10.14 27.13
CA VAL A 31 2.87 8.89 26.82
C VAL A 31 2.71 7.93 28.00
N ILE A 32 2.30 6.71 27.73
CA ILE A 32 2.13 5.64 28.71
C ILE A 32 2.89 4.40 28.27
N ARG A 33 3.40 3.62 29.21
CA ARG A 33 4.00 2.31 28.93
C ARG A 33 2.89 1.28 28.80
N LEU A 34 2.94 0.45 27.76
CA LEU A 34 2.05 -0.68 27.57
C LEU A 34 2.77 -1.97 28.01
N SER A 35 2.13 -2.75 28.86
CA SER A 35 2.60 -4.07 29.32
C SER A 35 2.02 -5.20 28.47
N ALA A 36 0.85 -4.99 27.91
CA ALA A 36 0.14 -5.97 27.09
C ALA A 36 -0.55 -5.32 25.87
N LEU A 37 -0.80 -6.12 24.86
CA LEU A 37 -1.43 -5.72 23.59
C LEU A 37 -2.87 -5.23 23.74
N GLN A 38 -3.61 -5.87 24.64
CA GLN A 38 -5.00 -5.50 24.92
C GLN A 38 -5.14 -4.03 25.32
N GLU A 39 -4.07 -3.45 25.88
CA GLU A 39 -3.99 -2.03 26.23
C GLU A 39 -3.82 -1.12 25.01
N ALA A 40 -3.34 -1.64 23.87
CA ALA A 40 -3.17 -0.85 22.65
C ALA A 40 -4.50 -0.34 22.08
N ALA A 41 -5.60 -1.05 22.32
CA ALA A 41 -6.93 -0.61 21.90
C ALA A 41 -7.43 0.65 22.64
N ALA A 42 -6.81 0.99 23.77
CA ALA A 42 -7.17 2.14 24.60
C ALA A 42 -6.38 3.42 24.27
N VAL A 43 -5.47 3.36 23.30
CA VAL A 43 -4.61 4.49 22.90
C VAL A 43 -4.88 4.92 21.46
N ASP A 44 -4.63 6.20 21.17
CA ASP A 44 -4.77 6.73 19.81
C ASP A 44 -3.64 6.24 18.89
N ILE A 45 -2.44 6.15 19.45
CA ILE A 45 -1.23 5.72 18.73
C ILE A 45 -0.47 4.69 19.59
N CYS A 46 -0.10 3.58 19.00
CA CYS A 46 0.76 2.58 19.62
C CYS A 46 2.16 2.63 18.98
N VAL A 47 3.18 2.85 19.78
CA VAL A 47 4.58 2.90 19.34
C VAL A 47 5.30 1.66 19.83
N TYR A 48 5.85 0.89 18.90
CA TYR A 48 6.76 -0.21 19.17
C TYR A 48 8.20 0.27 19.03
N VAL A 49 9.00 0.06 20.06
CA VAL A 49 10.43 0.34 20.03
C VAL A 49 11.17 -0.98 20.11
N PHE A 50 11.92 -1.30 19.08
CA PHE A 50 12.69 -2.53 18.99
C PHE A 50 14.21 -2.28 19.03
N ALA A 51 14.91 -3.12 19.77
CA ALA A 51 16.37 -3.22 19.67
C ALA A 51 16.79 -3.88 18.36
N ARG A 52 16.02 -4.88 17.91
CA ARG A 52 16.12 -5.55 16.61
C ARG A 52 14.73 -6.01 16.19
N VAL A 53 14.10 -5.30 15.28
CA VAL A 53 12.74 -5.60 14.81
C VAL A 53 12.59 -7.05 14.35
N ARG A 54 13.62 -7.66 13.73
CA ARG A 54 13.56 -9.04 13.23
C ARG A 54 13.16 -10.07 14.29
N GLN A 55 13.50 -9.87 15.56
CA GLN A 55 13.16 -10.81 16.64
C GLN A 55 11.69 -10.73 17.06
N GLY A 56 11.05 -9.57 16.95
CA GLY A 56 9.64 -9.34 17.30
C GLY A 56 8.71 -9.20 16.08
N LEU A 57 9.24 -9.34 14.87
CA LEU A 57 8.54 -8.98 13.63
C LEU A 57 7.23 -9.74 13.44
N SER A 58 7.22 -11.06 13.61
CA SER A 58 6.03 -11.90 13.44
C SER A 58 4.91 -11.49 14.40
N GLN A 59 5.26 -11.19 15.64
CA GLN A 59 4.31 -10.72 16.63
C GLN A 59 3.79 -9.31 16.27
N ALA A 60 4.68 -8.39 15.92
CA ALA A 60 4.31 -7.03 15.52
C ALA A 60 3.35 -7.03 14.31
N VAL A 61 3.64 -7.83 13.28
CA VAL A 61 2.79 -7.97 12.10
C VAL A 61 1.40 -8.48 12.48
N THR A 62 1.32 -9.53 13.30
CA THR A 62 0.03 -10.09 13.77
C THR A 62 -0.78 -9.06 14.51
N GLU A 63 -0.15 -8.32 15.39
CA GLU A 63 -0.77 -7.32 16.24
C GLU A 63 -1.27 -6.11 15.44
N ILE A 64 -0.45 -5.61 14.53
CA ILE A 64 -0.80 -4.50 13.64
C ILE A 64 -1.98 -4.88 12.74
N SER A 65 -1.94 -6.08 12.15
CA SER A 65 -3.00 -6.57 11.25
C SER A 65 -4.34 -6.78 11.97
N ALA A 66 -4.32 -7.10 13.26
CA ALA A 66 -5.53 -7.31 14.05
C ALA A 66 -6.18 -6.01 14.52
N ALA A 67 -5.51 -4.87 14.42
CA ALA A 67 -5.96 -3.62 15.02
C ALA A 67 -6.75 -2.77 14.03
N ASN A 68 -8.01 -2.44 14.41
CA ASN A 68 -8.92 -1.71 13.54
C ASN A 68 -8.92 -0.17 13.70
N ARG A 69 -8.41 0.38 14.80
CA ARG A 69 -8.53 1.81 15.13
C ARG A 69 -7.24 2.48 15.56
N THR A 70 -6.32 1.75 16.16
CA THR A 70 -5.06 2.29 16.68
C THR A 70 -4.06 2.52 15.54
N LYS A 71 -3.39 3.67 15.56
CA LYS A 71 -2.31 3.94 14.62
C LYS A 71 -1.02 3.34 15.15
N PHE A 72 -0.35 2.52 14.34
CA PHE A 72 0.89 1.87 14.73
C PHE A 72 2.11 2.59 14.16
N VAL A 73 3.11 2.73 15.00
CA VAL A 73 4.43 3.25 14.66
C VAL A 73 5.48 2.28 15.16
N VAL A 74 6.44 1.96 14.34
CA VAL A 74 7.59 1.16 14.71
C VAL A 74 8.84 2.05 14.70
N ILE A 75 9.61 1.98 15.78
CA ILE A 75 10.93 2.61 15.90
C ILE A 75 11.96 1.49 15.99
N ASP A 76 12.86 1.44 15.02
CA ASP A 76 13.97 0.49 14.96
C ASP A 76 15.31 1.21 15.19
N GLN A 77 16.35 0.48 15.58
CA GLN A 77 17.69 1.07 15.73
C GLN A 77 18.30 1.42 14.37
N VAL A 78 18.09 0.59 13.37
CA VAL A 78 18.62 0.77 12.01
C VAL A 78 17.48 0.65 11.01
N CYS A 79 17.41 1.55 10.04
CA CYS A 79 16.40 1.49 8.98
C CYS A 79 16.65 0.25 8.09
N ASP A 80 15.69 -0.69 8.14
CA ASP A 80 15.64 -1.86 7.25
C ASP A 80 14.42 -1.68 6.33
N ILE A 81 14.67 -1.46 5.03
CA ILE A 81 13.63 -1.14 4.04
C ILE A 81 12.67 -2.31 3.86
N ASP A 82 13.16 -3.55 3.82
CA ASP A 82 12.32 -4.73 3.59
C ASP A 82 11.39 -4.96 4.79
N ILE A 83 11.90 -4.76 5.99
CA ILE A 83 11.10 -4.82 7.23
C ILE A 83 10.07 -3.69 7.25
N ALA A 84 10.48 -2.47 6.92
CA ALA A 84 9.58 -1.32 6.87
C ALA A 84 8.43 -1.55 5.90
N MET A 85 8.71 -2.10 4.71
CA MET A 85 7.71 -2.46 3.71
C MET A 85 6.73 -3.53 4.21
N LEU A 86 7.25 -4.58 4.85
CA LEU A 86 6.41 -5.63 5.42
C LEU A 86 5.47 -5.08 6.50
N LEU A 87 5.97 -4.22 7.37
CA LEU A 87 5.17 -3.58 8.42
C LEU A 87 4.11 -2.64 7.84
N VAL A 88 4.45 -1.83 6.84
CA VAL A 88 3.48 -0.95 6.17
C VAL A 88 2.39 -1.76 5.47
N LYS A 89 2.74 -2.85 4.78
CA LYS A 89 1.77 -3.78 4.18
C LYS A 89 0.86 -4.45 5.24
N ALA A 90 1.37 -4.68 6.45
CA ALA A 90 0.58 -5.18 7.56
C ALA A 90 -0.34 -4.12 8.21
N GLY A 91 -0.27 -2.86 7.78
CA GLY A 91 -1.08 -1.76 8.30
C GLY A 91 -0.36 -0.83 9.28
N CYS A 92 0.97 -0.90 9.40
CA CYS A 92 1.75 0.06 10.16
C CYS A 92 1.68 1.44 9.50
N HIS A 93 1.44 2.48 10.29
CA HIS A 93 1.27 3.84 9.79
C HIS A 93 2.56 4.68 9.85
N GLY A 94 3.54 4.25 10.65
CA GLY A 94 4.81 4.94 10.79
C GLY A 94 5.97 3.99 11.01
N TYR A 95 7.10 4.27 10.35
CA TYR A 95 8.37 3.59 10.58
C TYR A 95 9.48 4.61 10.68
N LEU A 96 10.28 4.53 11.75
CA LEU A 96 11.34 5.46 12.10
C LEU A 96 12.59 4.68 12.48
N SER A 97 13.75 5.32 12.29
CA SER A 97 15.03 4.86 12.86
C SER A 97 15.38 5.69 14.10
N CYS A 98 16.00 5.07 15.07
CA CYS A 98 16.56 5.81 16.22
C CYS A 98 17.65 6.82 15.82
N ASP A 99 18.29 6.60 14.66
CA ASP A 99 19.30 7.52 14.09
C ASP A 99 18.66 8.74 13.42
N ASP A 100 17.34 8.75 13.22
CA ASP A 100 16.63 9.93 12.73
C ASP A 100 16.66 11.03 13.80
N GLN A 101 17.68 11.88 13.73
CA GLN A 101 17.85 12.98 14.68
C GLN A 101 16.64 13.91 14.64
N GLY A 102 15.91 13.94 15.75
CA GLY A 102 14.92 14.98 16.00
C GLY A 102 13.51 14.73 15.44
N PHE A 103 13.00 13.49 15.48
CA PHE A 103 11.58 13.31 15.24
C PHE A 103 10.73 14.00 16.33
N ASP A 104 9.78 14.79 15.87
CA ASP A 104 8.82 15.47 16.76
C ASP A 104 7.53 14.63 16.84
N LEU A 105 7.28 14.05 18.03
CA LEU A 105 6.08 13.25 18.29
C LEU A 105 4.78 14.00 17.96
N ARG A 106 4.72 15.29 18.19
CA ARG A 106 3.54 16.11 17.92
C ARG A 106 3.27 16.16 16.43
N ARG A 107 4.29 16.39 15.63
CA ARG A 107 4.20 16.41 14.18
C ARG A 107 3.83 15.03 13.63
N ILE A 108 4.48 13.98 14.11
CA ILE A 108 4.16 12.60 13.71
C ILE A 108 2.72 12.27 14.06
N SER A 109 2.30 12.51 15.31
CA SER A 109 0.94 12.23 15.76
C SER A 109 -0.12 12.95 14.93
N SER A 110 0.11 14.22 14.58
CA SER A 110 -0.82 14.98 13.74
C SER A 110 -0.96 14.39 12.34
N VAL A 111 0.13 13.90 11.75
CA VAL A 111 0.14 13.25 10.42
C VAL A 111 -0.61 11.92 10.46
N LEU A 112 -0.35 11.10 11.50
CA LEU A 112 -0.96 9.78 11.63
C LEU A 112 -2.46 9.85 11.95
N LEU A 113 -2.87 10.76 12.82
CA LEU A 113 -4.28 10.97 13.16
C LEU A 113 -5.08 11.58 12.00
N ALA A 114 -4.42 12.27 11.08
CA ALA A 114 -5.01 12.70 9.81
C ALA A 114 -5.11 11.56 8.77
N GLY A 115 -4.82 10.31 9.15
CA GLY A 115 -4.89 9.14 8.26
C GLY A 115 -3.74 9.04 7.26
N ARG A 116 -2.66 9.80 7.46
CA ARG A 116 -1.47 9.77 6.60
C ARG A 116 -0.38 8.89 7.20
N TYR A 117 0.63 8.57 6.39
CA TYR A 117 1.76 7.74 6.78
C TYR A 117 3.00 8.58 7.10
N TRP A 118 3.81 8.08 8.03
CA TRP A 118 5.12 8.64 8.37
C TRP A 118 6.19 7.57 8.18
N VAL A 119 6.74 7.49 7.00
CA VAL A 119 7.75 6.50 6.63
C VAL A 119 8.89 7.17 5.87
N PRO A 120 10.12 6.61 5.90
CA PRO A 120 11.23 7.12 5.11
C PRO A 120 10.87 7.18 3.62
N ARG A 121 11.35 8.22 2.95
CA ARG A 121 11.07 8.42 1.51
C ARG A 121 11.46 7.21 0.66
N VAL A 122 12.58 6.57 0.96
CA VAL A 122 13.06 5.37 0.27
C VAL A 122 12.08 4.20 0.37
N VAL A 123 11.37 4.06 1.49
CA VAL A 123 10.32 3.04 1.67
C VAL A 123 9.11 3.34 0.81
N LEU A 124 8.70 4.61 0.73
CA LEU A 124 7.60 5.02 -0.16
C LEU A 124 7.95 4.79 -1.62
N GLU A 125 9.16 5.17 -2.05
CA GLU A 125 9.64 4.93 -3.41
C GLU A 125 9.60 3.44 -3.75
N ARG A 126 10.05 2.58 -2.84
CA ARG A 126 10.02 1.13 -3.03
C ARG A 126 8.61 0.55 -3.10
N ILE A 127 7.68 1.04 -2.25
CA ILE A 127 6.27 0.63 -2.32
C ILE A 127 5.67 1.00 -3.68
N VAL A 128 5.94 2.22 -4.17
CA VAL A 128 5.46 2.66 -5.48
C VAL A 128 6.05 1.81 -6.60
N GLU A 129 7.34 1.50 -6.55
CA GLU A 129 7.99 0.59 -7.52
C GLU A 129 7.35 -0.79 -7.53
N GLU A 130 7.14 -1.42 -6.38
CA GLU A 130 6.47 -2.73 -6.30
C GLU A 130 5.04 -2.68 -6.84
N MET A 131 4.29 -1.62 -6.52
CA MET A 131 2.92 -1.47 -7.03
C MET A 131 2.88 -1.30 -8.55
N THR A 132 3.92 -0.72 -9.16
CA THR A 132 4.02 -0.61 -10.62
C THR A 132 4.42 -1.94 -11.25
N VAL A 133 5.40 -2.64 -10.68
CA VAL A 133 5.84 -3.96 -11.14
C VAL A 133 4.69 -4.98 -11.08
N ASP A 134 3.93 -5.02 -9.99
CA ASP A 134 2.76 -5.91 -9.88
C ASP A 134 1.69 -5.59 -10.93
N ARG A 135 1.48 -4.30 -11.26
CA ARG A 135 0.54 -3.89 -12.31
C ARG A 135 0.97 -4.36 -13.69
N ASP A 136 2.24 -4.17 -14.01
CA ASP A 136 2.79 -4.58 -15.30
C ASP A 136 2.77 -6.10 -15.44
N ALA A 137 3.13 -6.84 -14.41
CA ALA A 137 3.07 -8.31 -14.38
C ALA A 137 1.63 -8.85 -14.53
N ILE A 138 0.66 -8.25 -13.85
CA ILE A 138 -0.74 -8.62 -13.98
C ILE A 138 -1.28 -8.28 -15.38
N ALA A 139 -0.98 -7.09 -15.90
CA ALA A 139 -1.40 -6.68 -17.24
C ALA A 139 -0.78 -7.61 -18.31
N GLU A 140 0.50 -7.96 -18.16
CA GLU A 140 1.18 -8.89 -19.04
C GLU A 140 0.57 -10.30 -18.97
N SER A 141 0.29 -10.80 -17.76
CA SER A 141 -0.37 -12.09 -17.55
C SER A 141 -1.76 -12.13 -18.21
N LEU A 142 -2.55 -11.07 -18.08
CA LEU A 142 -3.86 -10.98 -18.73
C LEU A 142 -3.73 -10.91 -20.27
N CYS A 143 -2.71 -10.22 -20.77
CA CYS A 143 -2.43 -10.17 -22.20
C CYS A 143 -2.00 -11.54 -22.78
N GLN A 144 -1.34 -12.39 -21.98
CA GLN A 144 -0.96 -13.75 -22.38
C GLN A 144 -2.17 -14.68 -22.59
N LEU A 145 -3.36 -14.36 -22.05
CA LEU A 145 -4.60 -15.10 -22.32
C LEU A 145 -5.14 -14.87 -23.74
N LEU A 146 -4.66 -13.84 -24.42
CA LEU A 146 -5.10 -13.47 -25.75
C LEU A 146 -4.36 -14.27 -26.82
N SER A 147 -5.10 -14.75 -27.82
CA SER A 147 -4.45 -15.25 -29.03
C SER A 147 -3.71 -14.13 -29.78
N PRO A 148 -2.75 -14.45 -30.67
CA PRO A 148 -2.02 -13.42 -31.41
C PRO A 148 -2.91 -12.41 -32.15
N ARG A 149 -4.04 -12.88 -32.70
CA ARG A 149 -5.01 -12.01 -33.40
C ARG A 149 -5.83 -11.15 -32.44
N GLU A 150 -6.22 -11.68 -31.30
CA GLU A 150 -6.90 -10.92 -30.25
C GLU A 150 -5.97 -9.86 -29.64
N HIS A 151 -4.71 -10.20 -29.42
CA HIS A 151 -3.70 -9.26 -28.96
C HIS A 151 -3.47 -8.12 -29.97
N GLU A 152 -3.40 -8.43 -31.28
CA GLU A 152 -3.27 -7.43 -32.34
C GLU A 152 -4.49 -6.47 -32.35
N VAL A 153 -5.72 -7.00 -32.20
CA VAL A 153 -6.93 -6.17 -32.05
C VAL A 153 -6.87 -5.29 -30.81
N ALA A 154 -6.45 -5.83 -29.69
CA ALA A 154 -6.33 -5.09 -28.43
C ALA A 154 -5.28 -3.93 -28.53
N LEU A 155 -4.17 -4.15 -29.23
CA LEU A 155 -3.18 -3.10 -29.50
C LEU A 155 -3.76 -1.95 -30.35
N TRP A 156 -4.57 -2.25 -31.37
CA TRP A 156 -5.23 -1.21 -32.17
C TRP A 156 -6.28 -0.45 -31.34
N ILE A 157 -6.96 -1.13 -30.42
CA ILE A 157 -7.89 -0.51 -29.46
C ILE A 157 -7.18 0.47 -28.55
N SER A 158 -6.02 0.11 -28.00
CA SER A 158 -5.23 0.99 -27.13
C SER A 158 -4.75 2.27 -27.81
N ARG A 159 -4.61 2.22 -29.14
CA ARG A 159 -4.29 3.38 -30.00
C ARG A 159 -5.54 4.21 -30.37
N GLY A 160 -6.74 3.83 -29.93
CA GLY A 160 -7.99 4.57 -30.16
C GLY A 160 -8.66 4.32 -31.51
N LEU A 161 -8.25 3.29 -32.30
CA LEU A 161 -8.81 3.05 -33.62
C LEU A 161 -10.22 2.46 -33.53
N SER A 162 -11.15 2.90 -34.39
CA SER A 162 -12.49 2.31 -34.52
C SER A 162 -12.44 0.91 -35.14
N ASN A 163 -13.45 0.07 -34.89
CA ASN A 163 -13.52 -1.28 -35.47
C ASN A 163 -13.41 -1.27 -37.00
N LYS A 164 -13.97 -0.24 -37.65
CA LYS A 164 -13.89 -0.05 -39.11
C LYS A 164 -12.45 0.19 -39.57
N ARG A 165 -11.66 0.98 -38.82
CA ARG A 165 -10.24 1.23 -39.13
C ARG A 165 -9.41 0.00 -38.86
N ILE A 166 -9.62 -0.69 -37.73
CA ILE A 166 -8.92 -1.92 -37.38
C ILE A 166 -9.18 -2.98 -38.45
N ALA A 167 -10.45 -3.14 -38.90
CA ALA A 167 -10.81 -4.08 -39.95
C ALA A 167 -10.03 -3.83 -41.27
N ARG A 168 -9.84 -2.56 -41.63
CA ARG A 168 -9.05 -2.19 -42.80
C ARG A 168 -7.56 -2.52 -42.63
N GLU A 169 -6.97 -2.17 -41.47
CA GLU A 169 -5.55 -2.43 -41.18
C GLU A 169 -5.24 -3.93 -41.17
N MET A 170 -6.16 -4.74 -40.64
CA MET A 170 -5.99 -6.19 -40.54
C MET A 170 -6.48 -6.98 -41.74
N GLY A 171 -7.08 -6.34 -42.76
CA GLY A 171 -7.61 -7.00 -43.95
C GLY A 171 -8.81 -7.92 -43.66
N VAL A 172 -9.63 -7.60 -42.66
CA VAL A 172 -10.80 -8.39 -42.23
C VAL A 172 -12.07 -7.55 -42.22
N THR A 173 -13.21 -8.17 -41.89
CA THR A 173 -14.48 -7.44 -41.75
C THR A 173 -14.68 -6.85 -40.36
N GLU A 174 -15.50 -5.82 -40.23
CA GLU A 174 -15.87 -5.28 -38.90
C GLU A 174 -16.55 -6.32 -38.01
N ARG A 175 -17.29 -7.26 -38.63
CA ARG A 175 -17.91 -8.40 -37.94
C ARG A 175 -16.85 -9.28 -37.28
N THR A 176 -15.74 -9.53 -37.97
CA THR A 176 -14.61 -10.30 -37.44
C THR A 176 -13.98 -9.58 -36.25
N ILE A 177 -13.79 -8.25 -36.31
CA ILE A 177 -13.27 -7.46 -35.19
C ILE A 177 -14.21 -7.54 -33.99
N LYS A 178 -15.53 -7.43 -34.17
CA LYS A 178 -16.51 -7.59 -33.10
C LYS A 178 -16.44 -8.98 -32.46
N ALA A 179 -16.27 -10.04 -33.26
CA ALA A 179 -16.10 -11.40 -32.74
C ALA A 179 -14.82 -11.52 -31.88
N HIS A 180 -13.68 -10.97 -32.33
CA HIS A 180 -12.46 -10.94 -31.52
C HIS A 180 -12.66 -10.19 -30.21
N LEU A 181 -13.33 -9.03 -30.24
CA LEU A 181 -13.64 -8.28 -29.00
C LEU A 181 -14.51 -9.09 -28.03
N SER A 182 -15.52 -9.79 -28.53
CA SER A 182 -16.35 -10.65 -27.68
C SER A 182 -15.54 -11.76 -27.01
N HIS A 183 -14.59 -12.38 -27.73
CA HIS A 183 -13.70 -13.39 -27.16
C HIS A 183 -12.71 -12.80 -26.15
N ILE A 184 -12.16 -11.60 -26.41
CA ILE A 184 -11.29 -10.88 -25.47
C ILE A 184 -12.04 -10.65 -24.14
N PHE A 185 -13.26 -10.11 -24.19
CA PHE A 185 -14.07 -9.86 -23.00
C PHE A 185 -14.51 -11.14 -22.27
N GLN A 186 -14.54 -12.29 -22.94
CA GLN A 186 -14.77 -13.58 -22.28
C GLN A 186 -13.55 -14.16 -21.60
N LYS A 187 -12.35 -13.87 -22.13
CA LYS A 187 -11.08 -14.41 -21.61
C LYS A 187 -10.44 -13.54 -20.53
N THR A 188 -10.80 -12.28 -20.47
CA THR A 188 -10.20 -11.30 -19.56
C THR A 188 -11.26 -10.70 -18.64
N PRO A 189 -10.89 -10.17 -17.47
CA PRO A 189 -11.84 -9.53 -16.57
C PRO A 189 -12.30 -8.14 -17.03
N VAL A 190 -11.81 -7.65 -18.19
CA VAL A 190 -12.28 -6.37 -18.75
C VAL A 190 -13.64 -6.52 -19.42
N SER A 191 -14.51 -5.54 -19.25
CA SER A 191 -15.91 -5.59 -19.73
C SER A 191 -16.21 -4.60 -20.84
N ASP A 192 -15.37 -3.65 -21.10
CA ASP A 192 -15.58 -2.66 -22.13
C ASP A 192 -14.28 -2.26 -22.86
N ARG A 193 -14.47 -1.45 -23.93
CA ARG A 193 -13.39 -1.00 -24.78
C ARG A 193 -12.37 -0.11 -24.05
N LEU A 194 -12.82 0.72 -23.11
CA LEU A 194 -11.97 1.63 -22.36
C LEU A 194 -11.06 0.81 -21.40
N GLU A 195 -11.64 -0.12 -20.68
CA GLU A 195 -10.91 -1.02 -19.80
C GLU A 195 -9.87 -1.85 -20.55
N LEU A 196 -10.22 -2.33 -21.78
CA LEU A 196 -9.26 -3.02 -22.64
C LEU A 196 -8.10 -2.09 -23.06
N ALA A 197 -8.41 -0.86 -23.42
CA ALA A 197 -7.38 0.12 -23.79
C ALA A 197 -6.44 0.45 -22.62
N LEU A 198 -6.98 0.57 -21.41
CA LEU A 198 -6.21 0.80 -20.17
C LEU A 198 -5.34 -0.43 -19.86
N LEU A 199 -5.89 -1.64 -19.91
CA LEU A 199 -5.14 -2.88 -19.73
C LEU A 199 -3.90 -2.95 -20.63
N MET A 200 -4.07 -2.65 -21.91
CA MET A 200 -2.98 -2.67 -22.91
C MET A 200 -1.91 -1.58 -22.67
N LYS A 201 -2.18 -0.61 -21.82
CA LYS A 201 -1.24 0.43 -21.37
C LYS A 201 -0.62 0.14 -20.00
N GLY A 202 -0.88 -1.05 -19.42
CA GLY A 202 -0.46 -1.37 -18.07
C GLY A 202 -1.32 -0.73 -16.96
N GLU A 203 -2.42 -0.06 -17.32
CA GLU A 203 -3.33 0.58 -16.38
C GLU A 203 -4.51 -0.34 -16.08
N LEU A 204 -4.55 -0.93 -14.88
CA LEU A 204 -5.66 -1.81 -14.48
C LEU A 204 -6.81 -0.99 -13.87
N PRO A 205 -8.05 -1.18 -14.34
CA PRO A 205 -9.24 -0.63 -13.69
C PRO A 205 -9.33 -1.02 -12.21
N GLU A 206 -9.82 -0.11 -11.37
CA GLU A 206 -9.84 -0.29 -9.91
C GLU A 206 -10.63 -1.52 -9.47
N ARG A 207 -11.74 -1.84 -10.13
CA ARG A 207 -12.54 -3.04 -9.86
C ARG A 207 -11.79 -4.35 -10.17
N ILE A 208 -10.86 -4.35 -11.12
CA ILE A 208 -10.05 -5.54 -11.46
C ILE A 208 -8.98 -5.74 -10.39
N ARG A 209 -8.41 -4.65 -9.86
CA ARG A 209 -7.44 -4.67 -8.75
C ARG A 209 -8.01 -5.26 -7.46
N ILE A 210 -9.27 -4.95 -7.15
CA ILE A 210 -9.94 -5.44 -5.94
C ILE A 210 -10.23 -6.94 -6.00
N ASN A 211 -10.51 -7.49 -7.17
CA ASN A 211 -10.88 -8.90 -7.36
C ASN A 211 -9.66 -9.85 -7.50
N LEU A 212 -8.44 -9.32 -7.57
CA LEU A 212 -7.21 -10.10 -7.71
C LEU A 212 -6.40 -10.18 -6.41
N GLN A 213 -6.88 -9.56 -5.32
CA GLN A 213 -6.36 -9.68 -3.95
C GLN A 213 -7.14 -10.76 -3.17
#